data_e2d208feda32e02690d280df2c8fb5cd
#
_entry.id   e2d208feda32e02690d280df2c8fb5cd
#
_cell.length_a   1.000
_cell.length_b   1.000
_cell.length_c   1.000
_cell.angle_alpha   90.00
_cell.angle_beta   90.00
_cell.angle_gamma   90.00
#
_symmetry.space_group_name_H-M   'P 1'
#
loop_
_entity.id
_entity.type
_entity.pdbx_description
1 polymer ?
#
loop_
_entity_poly.entity_id
_entity_poly.type
_entity_poly.pdbx_seq_one_letter_code
_entity_poly.pdbx_strand_id
1 'polypeptide(L)'
;VPTDRTAVIVHGYTDCAVRMLMIGYLYNHDLGYNILLPDLHYHGQSEGRAIRMGWLDRFDLLHWMEVADGIFGGDTRMVVHGISMGAATTMMASGEPQRPYVRCFVEDCGYTGVWDEFSKELKSSFGLPAFPLLYTASWLCDLKYGWNFREASSLAQVAKCRLPMLFIHGDADDYVPTWMVGPLFEAKPGDKELWLVPGAGHAA
;
A
#
# COMPACT_ATOMS: atom_id res chain seq x y z
N VAL A 1 -26.07 8.38 -7.11
CA VAL A 1 -25.98 9.00 -8.44
C VAL A 1 -24.97 8.18 -9.23
N PRO A 2 -25.26 7.77 -10.47
CA PRO A 2 -24.26 7.10 -11.30
C PRO A 2 -23.01 7.97 -11.45
N THR A 3 -21.84 7.39 -11.22
CA THR A 3 -20.54 8.07 -11.35
C THR A 3 -19.55 7.21 -12.11
N ASP A 4 -18.68 7.86 -12.88
CA ASP A 4 -17.54 7.22 -13.56
C ASP A 4 -16.28 7.16 -12.68
N ARG A 5 -16.37 7.64 -11.43
CA ARG A 5 -15.26 7.67 -10.47
C ARG A 5 -15.29 6.45 -9.55
N THR A 6 -14.16 5.78 -9.40
CA THR A 6 -14.03 4.58 -8.56
C THR A 6 -12.82 4.72 -7.64
N ALA A 7 -12.98 4.34 -6.37
CA ALA A 7 -11.89 4.20 -5.42
C ALA A 7 -11.71 2.73 -5.01
N VAL A 8 -10.50 2.22 -5.15
CA VAL A 8 -10.10 0.94 -4.58
C VAL A 8 -9.28 1.25 -3.32
N ILE A 9 -9.74 0.78 -2.15
CA ILE A 9 -9.16 1.14 -0.85
C ILE A 9 -8.57 -0.11 -0.21
N VAL A 10 -7.27 -0.07 0.10
CA VAL A 10 -6.47 -1.23 0.50
C VAL A 10 -6.07 -1.11 1.96
N HIS A 11 -6.48 -2.08 2.76
CA HIS A 11 -6.25 -2.12 4.21
C HIS A 11 -4.80 -2.44 4.62
N GLY A 12 -4.47 -2.18 5.89
CA GLY A 12 -3.17 -2.43 6.50
C GLY A 12 -2.93 -3.88 6.96
N TYR A 13 -1.80 -4.09 7.63
CA TYR A 13 -1.40 -5.36 8.23
C TYR A 13 -2.39 -5.80 9.31
N THR A 14 -2.80 -7.07 9.28
CA THR A 14 -3.79 -7.68 10.20
C THR A 14 -5.15 -6.96 10.26
N ASP A 15 -5.45 -6.18 9.24
CA ASP A 15 -6.70 -5.47 9.08
C ASP A 15 -7.60 -6.15 8.04
N CYS A 16 -8.72 -5.55 7.66
CA CYS A 16 -9.66 -6.10 6.67
C CYS A 16 -10.49 -5.00 6.00
N ALA A 17 -11.16 -5.38 4.91
CA ALA A 17 -12.01 -4.49 4.11
C ALA A 17 -13.04 -3.70 4.94
N VAL A 18 -13.70 -4.34 5.91
CA VAL A 18 -14.74 -3.69 6.72
C VAL A 18 -14.21 -2.51 7.53
N ARG A 19 -12.96 -2.56 7.98
CA ARG A 19 -12.34 -1.46 8.72
C ARG A 19 -12.01 -0.25 7.85
N MET A 20 -11.95 -0.43 6.54
CA MET A 20 -11.77 0.67 5.58
C MET A 20 -13.06 1.44 5.28
N LEU A 21 -14.19 1.10 5.89
CA LEU A 21 -15.47 1.77 5.67
C LEU A 21 -15.46 3.25 6.04
N MET A 22 -14.61 3.69 6.96
CA MET A 22 -14.45 5.12 7.28
C MET A 22 -13.93 5.89 6.06
N ILE A 23 -12.85 5.41 5.45
CA ILE A 23 -12.31 5.99 4.21
C ILE A 23 -13.28 5.75 3.05
N GLY A 24 -13.92 4.58 3.01
CA GLY A 24 -14.98 4.28 2.04
C GLY A 24 -16.14 5.28 2.11
N TYR A 25 -16.55 5.70 3.31
CA TYR A 25 -17.57 6.72 3.50
C TYR A 25 -17.16 8.07 2.89
N LEU A 26 -15.94 8.52 3.16
CA LEU A 26 -15.38 9.74 2.57
C LEU A 26 -15.46 9.68 1.02
N TYR A 27 -14.97 8.60 0.42
CA TYR A 27 -15.01 8.47 -1.04
C TYR A 27 -16.42 8.35 -1.59
N ASN A 28 -17.28 7.54 -0.98
CA ASN A 28 -18.61 7.29 -1.50
C ASN A 28 -19.59 8.42 -1.21
N HIS A 29 -19.71 8.81 0.07
CA HIS A 29 -20.72 9.78 0.49
C HIS A 29 -20.32 11.21 0.16
N ASP A 30 -19.08 11.62 0.51
CA ASP A 30 -18.67 13.00 0.40
C ASP A 30 -18.14 13.35 -1.00
N LEU A 31 -17.43 12.42 -1.63
CA LEU A 31 -16.81 12.65 -2.93
C LEU A 31 -17.57 12.03 -4.11
N GLY A 32 -18.56 11.17 -3.87
CA GLY A 32 -19.42 10.57 -4.88
C GLY A 32 -18.71 9.56 -5.77
N TYR A 33 -17.85 8.72 -5.20
CA TYR A 33 -17.16 7.62 -5.88
C TYR A 33 -17.90 6.29 -5.68
N ASN A 34 -17.81 5.39 -6.65
CA ASN A 34 -17.97 3.97 -6.38
C ASN A 34 -16.79 3.50 -5.54
N ILE A 35 -16.99 2.53 -4.65
CA ILE A 35 -15.91 2.00 -3.82
C ILE A 35 -15.80 0.49 -3.96
N LEU A 36 -14.56 -0.02 -3.96
CA LEU A 36 -14.24 -1.42 -3.80
C LEU A 36 -13.21 -1.56 -2.68
N LEU A 37 -13.50 -2.42 -1.72
CA LEU A 37 -12.68 -2.69 -0.52
C LEU A 37 -12.28 -4.17 -0.56
N PRO A 38 -11.11 -4.54 -1.10
CA PRO A 38 -10.67 -5.93 -1.11
C PRO A 38 -10.09 -6.35 0.24
N ASP A 39 -10.32 -7.60 0.63
CA ASP A 39 -9.46 -8.25 1.61
C ASP A 39 -8.20 -8.77 0.91
N LEU A 40 -7.03 -8.35 1.35
CA LEU A 40 -5.76 -8.84 0.83
C LEU A 40 -5.57 -10.32 1.17
N HIS A 41 -4.65 -10.99 0.47
CA HIS A 41 -4.32 -12.39 0.71
C HIS A 41 -4.06 -12.68 2.20
N TYR A 42 -4.71 -13.72 2.72
CA TYR A 42 -4.61 -14.14 4.12
C TYR A 42 -5.10 -13.12 5.16
N HIS A 43 -6.00 -12.21 4.75
CA HIS A 43 -6.69 -11.24 5.60
C HIS A 43 -8.20 -11.32 5.41
N GLY A 44 -8.94 -10.88 6.43
CA GLY A 44 -10.40 -10.84 6.38
C GLY A 44 -11.00 -12.20 6.01
N GLN A 45 -11.73 -12.23 4.90
CA GLN A 45 -12.33 -13.46 4.36
C GLN A 45 -11.52 -14.08 3.21
N SER A 46 -10.42 -13.46 2.82
CA SER A 46 -9.56 -13.99 1.75
C SER A 46 -8.75 -15.19 2.25
N GLU A 47 -8.72 -16.23 1.43
CA GLU A 47 -7.88 -17.40 1.68
C GLU A 47 -6.39 -17.08 1.59
N GLY A 48 -5.56 -17.96 2.12
CA GLY A 48 -4.11 -17.80 2.04
C GLY A 48 -3.37 -18.70 3.02
N ARG A 49 -2.04 -18.57 3.04
CA ARG A 49 -1.16 -19.34 3.95
C ARG A 49 -0.11 -18.47 4.64
N ALA A 50 0.11 -17.25 4.16
CA ALA A 50 1.08 -16.32 4.71
C ALA A 50 0.76 -14.89 4.25
N ILE A 51 1.07 -13.91 5.10
CA ILE A 51 1.02 -12.49 4.74
C ILE A 51 2.23 -12.17 3.86
N ARG A 52 2.02 -11.47 2.75
CA ARG A 52 3.03 -11.22 1.71
C ARG A 52 3.57 -9.80 1.70
N MET A 53 3.20 -9.03 2.72
CA MET A 53 3.71 -7.66 2.97
C MET A 53 3.63 -6.73 1.74
N GLY A 54 2.57 -6.85 0.96
CA GLY A 54 2.36 -6.05 -0.23
C GLY A 54 3.06 -6.54 -1.50
N TRP A 55 4.13 -7.34 -1.40
CA TRP A 55 4.95 -7.67 -2.56
C TRP A 55 4.19 -8.49 -3.61
N LEU A 56 3.71 -9.67 -3.26
CA LEU A 56 2.88 -10.45 -4.18
C LEU A 56 1.43 -9.95 -4.22
N ASP A 57 0.96 -9.30 -3.16
CA ASP A 57 -0.37 -8.69 -3.07
C ASP A 57 -0.57 -7.60 -4.13
N ARG A 58 0.51 -6.96 -4.63
CA ARG A 58 0.42 -5.98 -5.70
C ARG A 58 -0.23 -6.54 -6.97
N PHE A 59 -0.03 -7.82 -7.28
CA PHE A 59 -0.65 -8.47 -8.43
C PHE A 59 -2.14 -8.76 -8.20
N ASP A 60 -2.50 -9.15 -6.98
CA ASP A 60 -3.90 -9.30 -6.60
C ASP A 60 -4.61 -7.94 -6.64
N LEU A 61 -3.93 -6.87 -6.18
CA LEU A 61 -4.47 -5.51 -6.27
C LEU A 61 -4.72 -5.08 -7.71
N LEU A 62 -3.79 -5.32 -8.63
CA LEU A 62 -4.00 -5.04 -10.06
C LEU A 62 -5.23 -5.78 -10.60
N HIS A 63 -5.45 -7.01 -10.19
CA HIS A 63 -6.64 -7.77 -10.56
C HIS A 63 -7.91 -7.19 -9.92
N TRP A 64 -7.89 -6.80 -8.65
CA TRP A 64 -9.01 -6.13 -8.01
C TRP A 64 -9.37 -4.80 -8.68
N MET A 65 -8.38 -4.06 -9.16
CA MET A 65 -8.60 -2.85 -9.95
C MET A 65 -9.33 -3.15 -11.26
N GLU A 66 -8.99 -4.23 -11.95
CA GLU A 66 -9.65 -4.69 -13.16
C GLU A 66 -11.10 -5.14 -12.88
N VAL A 67 -11.31 -5.86 -11.77
CA VAL A 67 -12.66 -6.26 -11.32
C VAL A 67 -13.51 -5.03 -10.99
N ALA A 68 -12.94 -4.04 -10.29
CA ALA A 68 -13.66 -2.81 -9.96
C ALA A 68 -14.08 -2.04 -11.23
N ASP A 69 -13.18 -1.91 -12.21
CA ASP A 69 -13.50 -1.27 -13.48
C ASP A 69 -14.66 -2.00 -14.18
N GLY A 70 -14.59 -3.34 -14.26
CA GLY A 70 -15.64 -4.15 -14.87
C GLY A 70 -17.02 -4.03 -14.19
N ILE A 71 -17.04 -4.01 -12.84
CA ILE A 71 -18.28 -3.85 -12.05
C ILE A 71 -18.91 -2.47 -12.28
N PHE A 72 -18.09 -1.43 -12.38
CA PHE A 72 -18.55 -0.04 -12.42
C PHE A 72 -18.60 0.58 -13.82
N GLY A 73 -18.65 -0.25 -14.86
CA GLY A 73 -18.99 0.19 -16.23
C GLY A 73 -17.90 0.05 -17.29
N GLY A 74 -16.69 -0.37 -16.94
CA GLY A 74 -15.61 -0.67 -17.88
C GLY A 74 -14.88 0.52 -18.49
N ASP A 75 -15.04 1.72 -17.93
CA ASP A 75 -14.32 2.95 -18.31
C ASP A 75 -14.31 3.94 -17.14
N THR A 76 -13.88 3.47 -15.97
CA THR A 76 -13.88 4.29 -14.77
C THR A 76 -12.65 5.20 -14.68
N ARG A 77 -12.74 6.24 -13.86
CA ARG A 77 -11.60 7.06 -13.43
C ARG A 77 -11.22 6.65 -12.01
N MET A 78 -10.21 5.80 -11.91
CA MET A 78 -9.87 5.10 -10.68
C MET A 78 -8.78 5.81 -9.89
N VAL A 79 -9.01 5.95 -8.58
CA VAL A 79 -7.99 6.20 -7.57
C VAL A 79 -7.77 4.92 -6.76
N VAL A 80 -6.52 4.64 -6.41
CA VAL A 80 -6.16 3.53 -5.52
C VAL A 80 -5.56 4.14 -4.26
N HIS A 81 -6.19 3.87 -3.11
CA HIS A 81 -5.78 4.41 -1.81
C HIS A 81 -5.42 3.26 -0.87
N GLY A 82 -4.18 3.21 -0.44
CA GLY A 82 -3.70 2.23 0.53
C GLY A 82 -3.28 2.87 1.84
N ILE A 83 -3.48 2.13 2.94
CA ILE A 83 -3.11 2.54 4.29
C ILE A 83 -2.09 1.55 4.85
N SER A 84 -0.95 2.04 5.40
CA SER A 84 0.08 1.20 6.03
C SER A 84 0.62 0.12 5.06
N MET A 85 0.50 -1.17 5.37
CA MET A 85 0.83 -2.25 4.43
C MET A 85 0.05 -2.13 3.12
N GLY A 86 -1.19 -1.64 3.15
CA GLY A 86 -1.98 -1.33 1.95
C GLY A 86 -1.38 -0.20 1.13
N ALA A 87 -0.78 0.81 1.77
CA ALA A 87 -0.04 1.87 1.10
C ALA A 87 1.22 1.32 0.41
N ALA A 88 1.97 0.47 1.09
CA ALA A 88 3.10 -0.23 0.48
C ALA A 88 2.66 -1.09 -0.72
N THR A 89 1.55 -1.84 -0.58
CA THR A 89 0.95 -2.61 -1.68
C THR A 89 0.59 -1.71 -2.86
N THR A 90 -0.02 -0.56 -2.59
CA THR A 90 -0.41 0.45 -3.59
C THR A 90 0.81 1.02 -4.31
N MET A 91 1.85 1.40 -3.57
CA MET A 91 3.11 1.87 -4.16
C MET A 91 3.80 0.76 -4.98
N MET A 92 3.81 -0.48 -4.49
CA MET A 92 4.38 -1.61 -5.22
C MET A 92 3.59 -1.90 -6.50
N ALA A 93 2.26 -1.81 -6.48
CA ALA A 93 1.42 -1.95 -7.66
C ALA A 93 1.62 -0.79 -8.65
N SER A 94 1.85 0.43 -8.16
CA SER A 94 2.01 1.62 -9.00
C SER A 94 3.21 1.56 -9.95
N GLY A 95 4.23 0.75 -9.62
CA GLY A 95 5.41 0.53 -10.46
C GLY A 95 5.21 -0.50 -11.57
N GLU A 96 4.10 -1.24 -11.57
CA GLU A 96 3.70 -2.17 -12.63
C GLU A 96 3.00 -1.42 -13.78
N PRO A 97 2.87 -2.03 -14.98
CA PRO A 97 2.10 -1.44 -16.08
C PRO A 97 0.66 -1.14 -15.66
N GLN A 98 0.23 0.12 -15.85
CA GLN A 98 -1.11 0.57 -15.47
C GLN A 98 -2.08 0.57 -16.65
N ARG A 99 -3.35 0.27 -16.35
CA ARG A 99 -4.45 0.40 -17.31
C ARG A 99 -4.89 1.86 -17.43
N PRO A 100 -5.47 2.28 -18.58
CA PRO A 100 -5.87 3.68 -18.82
C PRO A 100 -6.90 4.24 -17.83
N TYR A 101 -7.68 3.39 -17.19
CA TYR A 101 -8.67 3.82 -16.19
C TYR A 101 -8.03 4.29 -14.87
N VAL A 102 -6.80 3.91 -14.56
CA VAL A 102 -6.11 4.35 -13.34
C VAL A 102 -5.65 5.79 -13.52
N ARG A 103 -5.99 6.66 -12.57
CA ARG A 103 -5.70 8.10 -12.65
C ARG A 103 -4.66 8.57 -11.66
N CYS A 104 -4.71 8.07 -10.44
CA CYS A 104 -3.77 8.44 -9.39
C CYS A 104 -3.73 7.40 -8.28
N PHE A 105 -2.73 7.55 -7.42
CA PHE A 105 -2.54 6.76 -6.22
C PHE A 105 -2.51 7.65 -4.99
N VAL A 106 -2.96 7.11 -3.86
CA VAL A 106 -2.79 7.70 -2.53
C VAL A 106 -2.11 6.66 -1.66
N GLU A 107 -0.96 6.99 -1.13
CA GLU A 107 -0.28 6.21 -0.12
C GLU A 107 -0.40 6.93 1.22
N ASP A 108 -0.86 6.24 2.24
CA ASP A 108 -1.06 6.76 3.58
C ASP A 108 -0.26 5.91 4.58
N CYS A 109 0.79 6.49 5.15
CA CYS A 109 1.75 5.91 6.10
C CYS A 109 2.39 4.58 5.66
N GLY A 110 2.77 4.45 4.37
CA GLY A 110 3.45 3.28 3.85
C GLY A 110 4.96 3.28 4.10
N TYR A 111 5.59 2.09 3.99
CA TYR A 111 7.02 1.90 4.22
C TYR A 111 7.83 1.82 2.92
N THR A 112 9.14 2.13 3.03
CA THR A 112 10.11 2.09 1.91
C THR A 112 10.30 0.69 1.32
N GLY A 113 10.19 -0.33 2.16
CA GLY A 113 10.31 -1.72 1.77
C GLY A 113 10.23 -2.65 2.98
N VAL A 114 9.99 -3.92 2.72
CA VAL A 114 9.83 -4.95 3.77
C VAL A 114 11.11 -5.10 4.59
N TRP A 115 12.28 -4.96 3.95
CA TRP A 115 13.56 -5.04 4.65
C TRP A 115 13.69 -3.93 5.71
N ASP A 116 13.36 -2.70 5.36
CA ASP A 116 13.51 -1.55 6.26
C ASP A 116 12.52 -1.63 7.41
N GLU A 117 11.26 -1.97 7.11
CA GLU A 117 10.21 -2.14 8.12
C GLU A 117 10.55 -3.25 9.11
N PHE A 118 10.96 -4.43 8.63
CA PHE A 118 11.34 -5.53 9.52
C PHE A 118 12.65 -5.27 10.27
N SER A 119 13.61 -4.55 9.68
CA SER A 119 14.84 -4.13 10.40
C SER A 119 14.52 -3.19 11.55
N LYS A 120 13.61 -2.24 11.32
CA LYS A 120 13.14 -1.30 12.34
C LYS A 120 12.37 -2.04 13.43
N GLU A 121 11.42 -2.89 13.07
CA GLU A 121 10.64 -3.68 14.05
C GLU A 121 11.53 -4.58 14.89
N LEU A 122 12.49 -5.28 14.28
CA LEU A 122 13.42 -6.14 15.00
C LEU A 122 14.23 -5.36 16.03
N LYS A 123 14.67 -4.15 15.66
CA LYS A 123 15.43 -3.27 16.54
C LYS A 123 14.57 -2.65 17.64
N SER A 124 13.39 -2.12 17.31
CA SER A 124 12.53 -1.40 18.27
C SER A 124 11.87 -2.35 19.27
N SER A 125 11.35 -3.49 18.80
CA SER A 125 10.60 -4.42 19.65
C SER A 125 11.46 -5.43 20.41
N PHE A 126 12.64 -5.79 19.86
CA PHE A 126 13.49 -6.84 20.44
C PHE A 126 14.92 -6.38 20.75
N GLY A 127 15.33 -5.17 20.35
CA GLY A 127 16.69 -4.68 20.53
C GLY A 127 17.75 -5.46 19.70
N LEU A 128 17.32 -6.22 18.70
CA LEU A 128 18.18 -7.12 17.93
C LEU A 128 18.64 -6.49 16.62
N PRO A 129 19.89 -6.79 16.18
CA PRO A 129 20.36 -6.38 14.86
C PRO A 129 19.73 -7.23 13.74
N ALA A 130 19.71 -6.70 12.53
CA ALA A 130 19.21 -7.42 11.36
C ALA A 130 19.96 -8.74 11.10
N PHE A 131 21.29 -8.77 11.30
CA PHE A 131 22.11 -9.99 11.15
C PHE A 131 22.18 -10.75 12.49
N PRO A 132 22.03 -12.08 12.50
CA PRO A 132 21.74 -12.94 11.33
C PRO A 132 20.25 -13.17 11.04
N LEU A 133 19.35 -12.79 11.96
CA LEU A 133 17.94 -13.21 11.95
C LEU A 133 17.21 -12.78 10.68
N LEU A 134 17.26 -11.51 10.34
CA LEU A 134 16.51 -10.99 9.18
C LEU A 134 17.05 -11.55 7.85
N TYR A 135 18.37 -11.78 7.77
CA TYR A 135 18.97 -12.41 6.61
C TYR A 135 18.49 -13.85 6.43
N THR A 136 18.46 -14.62 7.53
CA THR A 136 17.97 -16.00 7.51
C THR A 136 16.48 -16.05 7.21
N ALA A 137 15.66 -15.16 7.81
CA ALA A 137 14.25 -15.09 7.55
C ALA A 137 13.94 -14.73 6.09
N SER A 138 14.68 -13.76 5.52
CA SER A 138 14.53 -13.35 4.12
C SER A 138 14.92 -14.50 3.15
N TRP A 139 15.99 -15.23 3.45
CA TRP A 139 16.38 -16.40 2.67
C TRP A 139 15.35 -17.53 2.75
N LEU A 140 14.81 -17.81 3.93
CA LEU A 140 13.76 -18.82 4.11
C LEU A 140 12.45 -18.40 3.40
N CYS A 141 12.12 -17.10 3.41
CA CYS A 141 10.98 -16.57 2.67
C CYS A 141 11.14 -16.80 1.17
N ASP A 142 12.34 -16.54 0.63
CA ASP A 142 12.65 -16.79 -0.78
C ASP A 142 12.51 -18.27 -1.13
N LEU A 143 13.12 -19.15 -0.33
CA LEU A 143 13.05 -20.59 -0.53
C LEU A 143 11.61 -21.14 -0.48
N LYS A 144 10.77 -20.61 0.44
CA LYS A 144 9.43 -21.15 0.70
C LYS A 144 8.33 -20.51 -0.12
N TYR A 145 8.46 -19.21 -0.41
CA TYR A 145 7.39 -18.40 -1.00
C TYR A 145 7.80 -17.74 -2.32
N GLY A 146 9.07 -17.87 -2.75
CA GLY A 146 9.56 -17.35 -4.02
C GLY A 146 9.74 -15.84 -4.05
N TRP A 147 9.94 -15.19 -2.90
CA TRP A 147 10.26 -13.76 -2.78
C TRP A 147 11.09 -13.48 -1.53
N ASN A 148 11.87 -12.42 -1.55
CA ASN A 148 12.69 -12.01 -0.42
C ASN A 148 12.43 -10.57 0.02
N PHE A 149 12.83 -10.25 1.25
CA PHE A 149 12.52 -8.96 1.88
C PHE A 149 13.19 -7.76 1.19
N ARG A 150 14.29 -7.97 0.46
CA ARG A 150 14.98 -6.87 -0.22
C ARG A 150 14.36 -6.50 -1.55
N GLU A 151 13.81 -7.48 -2.28
CA GLU A 151 13.12 -7.20 -3.54
C GLU A 151 11.74 -6.57 -3.31
N ALA A 152 11.13 -6.82 -2.14
CA ALA A 152 9.85 -6.24 -1.75
C ALA A 152 10.03 -4.77 -1.34
N SER A 153 10.26 -3.91 -2.33
CA SER A 153 10.62 -2.50 -2.17
C SER A 153 9.58 -1.57 -2.80
N SER A 154 8.88 -0.83 -1.94
CA SER A 154 8.01 0.27 -2.38
C SER A 154 8.82 1.37 -3.05
N LEU A 155 10.02 1.66 -2.51
CA LEU A 155 10.94 2.66 -3.05
C LEU A 155 11.33 2.37 -4.51
N ALA A 156 11.69 1.12 -4.81
CA ALA A 156 12.07 0.72 -6.16
C ALA A 156 10.87 0.77 -7.14
N GLN A 157 9.67 0.51 -6.67
CA GLN A 157 8.47 0.52 -7.50
C GLN A 157 7.91 1.92 -7.70
N VAL A 158 7.86 2.75 -6.66
CA VAL A 158 7.35 4.12 -6.79
C VAL A 158 8.19 4.97 -7.76
N ALA A 159 9.49 4.68 -7.86
CA ALA A 159 10.40 5.31 -8.83
C ALA A 159 10.02 5.06 -10.29
N LYS A 160 9.23 4.02 -10.58
CA LYS A 160 8.73 3.68 -11.92
C LYS A 160 7.37 4.31 -12.21
N CYS A 161 6.62 4.71 -11.17
CA CYS A 161 5.27 5.25 -11.29
C CYS A 161 5.25 6.61 -12.00
N ARG A 162 4.48 6.72 -13.09
CA ARG A 162 4.32 7.96 -13.86
C ARG A 162 3.01 8.70 -13.56
N LEU A 163 2.06 8.04 -12.90
CA LEU A 163 0.78 8.64 -12.54
C LEU A 163 0.92 9.53 -11.29
N PRO A 164 0.06 10.53 -11.10
CA PRO A 164 0.05 11.35 -9.90
C PRO A 164 -0.05 10.51 -8.62
N MET A 165 0.63 10.94 -7.57
CA MET A 165 0.59 10.28 -6.26
C MET A 165 0.56 11.29 -5.13
N LEU A 166 -0.40 11.10 -4.20
CA LEU A 166 -0.45 11.80 -2.92
C LEU A 166 0.20 10.92 -1.86
N PHE A 167 1.11 11.50 -1.11
CA PHE A 167 1.75 10.91 0.06
C PHE A 167 1.17 11.54 1.31
N ILE A 168 0.66 10.73 2.23
CA ILE A 168 0.15 11.17 3.53
C ILE A 168 0.94 10.45 4.62
N HIS A 169 1.38 11.18 5.64
CA HIS A 169 2.10 10.55 6.76
C HIS A 169 1.96 11.40 8.03
N GLY A 170 1.76 10.76 9.17
CA GLY A 170 1.80 11.43 10.45
C GLY A 170 3.23 11.82 10.84
N ASP A 171 3.46 13.03 11.34
CA ASP A 171 4.80 13.46 11.75
C ASP A 171 5.22 12.89 13.11
N ALA A 172 4.29 12.25 13.83
CA ALA A 172 4.53 11.51 15.06
C ALA A 172 4.36 9.98 14.91
N ASP A 173 4.40 9.48 13.67
CA ASP A 173 4.33 8.03 13.39
C ASP A 173 5.65 7.35 13.80
N ASP A 174 5.55 6.47 14.82
CA ASP A 174 6.65 5.67 15.33
C ASP A 174 6.57 4.19 14.93
N TYR A 175 5.41 3.77 14.39
CA TYR A 175 5.20 2.41 13.88
C TYR A 175 5.77 2.25 12.46
N VAL A 176 5.36 3.07 11.50
CA VAL A 176 6.09 3.27 10.25
C VAL A 176 6.74 4.66 10.33
N PRO A 177 8.02 4.74 10.67
CA PRO A 177 8.62 6.04 10.99
C PRO A 177 8.51 7.06 9.88
N THR A 178 8.15 8.29 10.23
CA THR A 178 7.93 9.39 9.28
C THR A 178 9.10 9.62 8.31
N TRP A 179 10.35 9.28 8.70
CA TRP A 179 11.48 9.40 7.79
C TRP A 179 11.34 8.58 6.50
N MET A 180 10.50 7.51 6.50
CA MET A 180 10.32 6.65 5.33
C MET A 180 9.61 7.34 4.17
N VAL A 181 8.73 8.31 4.45
CA VAL A 181 8.01 9.01 3.38
C VAL A 181 8.93 9.93 2.55
N GLY A 182 9.97 10.50 3.15
CA GLY A 182 10.90 11.38 2.45
C GLY A 182 11.56 10.74 1.22
N PRO A 183 12.28 9.62 1.37
CA PRO A 183 12.87 8.88 0.24
C PRO A 183 11.83 8.42 -0.80
N LEU A 184 10.63 8.00 -0.36
CA LEU A 184 9.54 7.60 -1.27
C LEU A 184 9.08 8.78 -2.12
N PHE A 185 8.84 9.92 -1.48
CA PHE A 185 8.45 11.15 -2.17
C PHE A 185 9.53 11.60 -3.14
N GLU A 186 10.78 11.61 -2.73
CA GLU A 186 11.90 12.01 -3.61
C GLU A 186 12.04 11.11 -4.83
N ALA A 187 11.93 9.79 -4.66
CA ALA A 187 12.08 8.81 -5.73
C ALA A 187 10.94 8.84 -6.76
N LYS A 188 9.74 9.30 -6.37
CA LYS A 188 8.57 9.38 -7.25
C LYS A 188 8.76 10.44 -8.34
N PRO A 189 8.80 10.07 -9.63
CA PRO A 189 8.87 11.04 -10.72
C PRO A 189 7.51 11.66 -11.04
N GLY A 190 7.53 12.87 -11.64
CA GLY A 190 6.31 13.57 -12.10
C GLY A 190 5.45 14.11 -10.96
N ASP A 191 4.15 14.20 -11.20
CA ASP A 191 3.21 14.86 -10.29
C ASP A 191 3.09 14.11 -8.96
N LYS A 192 3.32 14.83 -7.87
CA LYS A 192 3.28 14.31 -6.50
C LYS A 192 3.01 15.42 -5.50
N GLU A 193 2.33 15.07 -4.43
CA GLU A 193 2.09 15.94 -3.29
C GLU A 193 2.43 15.18 -2.00
N LEU A 194 2.89 15.91 -0.98
CA LEU A 194 3.17 15.38 0.36
C LEU A 194 2.36 16.14 1.39
N TRP A 195 1.58 15.41 2.16
CA TRP A 195 0.86 15.92 3.31
C TRP A 195 1.38 15.27 4.59
N LEU A 196 2.18 16.01 5.35
CA LEU A 196 2.56 15.61 6.70
C LEU A 196 1.49 16.12 7.67
N VAL A 197 0.89 15.20 8.42
CA VAL A 197 -0.20 15.50 9.36
C VAL A 197 0.40 15.77 10.75
N PRO A 198 0.35 17.04 11.23
CA PRO A 198 1.00 17.40 12.49
C PRO A 198 0.41 16.67 13.70
N GLY A 199 1.28 16.05 14.51
CA GLY A 199 0.92 15.34 15.73
C GLY A 199 0.21 14.00 15.52
N ALA A 200 -0.04 13.60 14.27
CA ALA A 200 -0.67 12.32 13.98
C ALA A 200 0.33 11.16 14.13
N GLY A 201 -0.14 10.09 14.77
CA GLY A 201 0.55 8.81 14.80
C GLY A 201 0.25 7.95 13.56
N HIS A 202 0.48 6.62 13.69
CA HIS A 202 0.26 5.68 12.59
C HIS A 202 -1.23 5.55 12.23
N ALA A 203 -1.58 5.82 10.97
CA ALA A 203 -2.95 5.68 10.42
C ALA A 203 -4.03 6.42 11.25
N ALA A 204 -3.71 7.61 11.79
CA ALA A 204 -4.56 8.38 12.70
C ALA A 204 -5.42 9.43 11.96
#